data_e9153e528242a8567b026eb90acb6fc4
#
_entry.id   e9153e528242a8567b026eb90acb6fc4
#
_cell.length_a   1.000
_cell.length_b   1.000
_cell.length_c   1.000
_cell.angle_alpha   90.00
_cell.angle_beta   90.00
_cell.angle_gamma   90.00
#
_symmetry.space_group_name_H-M   'P 1'
#
loop_
_entity.id
_entity.type
_entity.pdbx_description
1 polymer ?
#
loop_
_entity_poly.entity_id
_entity_poly.type
_entity_poly.pdbx_seq_one_letter_code
_entity_poly.pdbx_strand_id
1 'polypeptide(L)'
;MTTRKSHKARGAHFEVEVRDWFRSRKFSAERLARAGKNDEGDVVIHADFIGNIGILECKAPGAGNAIDLSGWTKEAQVEAGNYAKARGLPIESILPAVVIKARGKAIADAYLVFRLGDLFDD
;
A
#
# COMPACT_ATOMS: atom_id res chain seq x y z
N MET A 1 3.21 -16.37 -21.45
CA MET A 1 1.97 -15.65 -21.10
C MET A 1 1.69 -15.76 -19.60
N THR A 2 1.45 -14.65 -18.94
CA THR A 2 1.17 -14.64 -17.50
C THR A 2 -0.28 -15.05 -17.24
N THR A 3 -0.48 -16.01 -16.35
CA THR A 3 -1.81 -16.45 -15.97
C THR A 3 -2.32 -15.59 -14.80
N ARG A 4 -3.63 -15.64 -14.53
CA ARG A 4 -4.23 -14.98 -13.37
C ARG A 4 -3.55 -15.43 -12.06
N LYS A 5 -3.22 -16.71 -11.95
CA LYS A 5 -2.52 -17.27 -10.80
C LYS A 5 -1.13 -16.64 -10.62
N SER A 6 -0.40 -16.46 -11.73
CA SER A 6 0.93 -15.84 -11.70
C SER A 6 0.88 -14.37 -11.27
N HIS A 7 -0.13 -13.62 -11.74
CA HIS A 7 -0.34 -12.23 -11.34
C HIS A 7 -0.61 -12.13 -9.83
N LYS A 8 -1.46 -13.00 -9.32
CA LYS A 8 -1.81 -13.03 -7.90
C LYS A 8 -0.61 -13.37 -7.02
N ALA A 9 0.18 -14.38 -7.43
CA ALA A 9 1.38 -14.79 -6.70
C ALA A 9 2.43 -13.67 -6.67
N ARG A 10 2.59 -12.94 -7.80
CA ARG A 10 3.54 -11.83 -7.91
C ARG A 10 3.14 -10.68 -7.00
N GLY A 11 1.84 -10.37 -6.92
CA GLY A 11 1.31 -9.36 -6.01
C GLY A 11 1.57 -9.70 -4.56
N ALA A 12 1.28 -10.94 -4.15
CA ALA A 12 1.51 -11.40 -2.79
C ALA A 12 2.99 -11.37 -2.42
N HIS A 13 3.86 -11.74 -3.35
CA HIS A 13 5.30 -11.70 -3.14
C HIS A 13 5.78 -10.26 -2.91
N PHE A 14 5.29 -9.31 -3.68
CA PHE A 14 5.65 -7.92 -3.52
C PHE A 14 5.19 -7.35 -2.18
N GLU A 15 3.99 -7.73 -1.71
CA GLU A 15 3.51 -7.32 -0.38
C GLU A 15 4.45 -7.79 0.72
N VAL A 16 4.94 -9.03 0.62
CA VAL A 16 5.92 -9.57 1.59
C VAL A 16 7.22 -8.77 1.53
N GLU A 17 7.71 -8.46 0.34
CA GLU A 17 8.92 -7.65 0.17
C GLU A 17 8.76 -6.27 0.81
N VAL A 18 7.63 -5.61 0.59
CA VAL A 18 7.34 -4.30 1.17
C VAL A 18 7.32 -4.38 2.69
N ARG A 19 6.56 -5.33 3.25
CA ARG A 19 6.51 -5.54 4.70
C ARG A 19 7.90 -5.75 5.28
N ASP A 20 8.67 -6.64 4.69
CA ASP A 20 9.97 -7.02 5.22
C ASP A 20 10.99 -5.87 5.10
N TRP A 21 10.90 -5.07 4.03
CA TRP A 21 11.75 -3.91 3.89
C TRP A 21 11.51 -2.90 5.01
N PHE A 22 10.24 -2.60 5.32
CA PHE A 22 9.91 -1.68 6.41
C PHE A 22 10.34 -2.25 7.76
N ARG A 23 10.14 -3.55 7.98
CA ARG A 23 10.61 -4.20 9.22
C ARG A 23 12.12 -4.09 9.36
N SER A 24 12.87 -4.19 8.28
CA SER A 24 14.33 -4.05 8.30
C SER A 24 14.77 -2.64 8.69
N ARG A 25 13.88 -1.65 8.52
CA ARG A 25 14.08 -0.25 8.91
C ARG A 25 13.46 0.08 10.25
N LYS A 26 13.09 -0.94 11.02
CA LYS A 26 12.56 -0.84 12.39
C LYS A 26 11.14 -0.29 12.47
N PHE A 27 10.39 -0.36 11.38
CA PHE A 27 8.95 -0.09 11.41
C PHE A 27 8.19 -1.35 11.83
N SER A 28 7.05 -1.14 12.50
CA SER A 28 6.11 -2.22 12.76
C SER A 28 5.19 -2.35 11.54
N ALA A 29 5.41 -3.37 10.73
CA ALA A 29 4.69 -3.56 9.48
C ALA A 29 4.05 -4.94 9.41
N GLU A 30 2.81 -5.01 8.91
CA GLU A 30 2.06 -6.25 8.79
C GLU A 30 1.26 -6.27 7.50
N ARG A 31 1.11 -7.47 6.91
CA ARG A 31 0.17 -7.65 5.81
C ARG A 31 -1.24 -7.73 6.37
N LEU A 32 -2.19 -7.17 5.63
CA LEU A 32 -3.60 -7.19 6.00
C LEU A 32 -4.33 -8.28 5.22
N ALA A 33 -5.32 -8.90 5.86
CA ALA A 33 -6.17 -9.87 5.19
C ALA A 33 -7.12 -9.17 4.23
N ARG A 34 -7.39 -9.80 3.09
CA ARG A 34 -8.35 -9.26 2.12
C ARG A 34 -9.77 -9.49 2.64
N ALA A 35 -10.60 -8.47 2.48
CA ALA A 35 -11.97 -8.47 3.01
C ALA A 35 -12.98 -7.95 1.98
N GLY A 36 -12.73 -8.16 0.69
CA GLY A 36 -13.62 -7.74 -0.39
C GLY A 36 -13.83 -6.23 -0.39
N LYS A 37 -15.09 -5.77 -0.38
CA LYS A 37 -15.39 -4.33 -0.40
C LYS A 37 -14.99 -3.61 0.88
N ASN A 38 -14.69 -4.36 1.93
CA ASN A 38 -14.22 -3.79 3.20
C ASN A 38 -12.70 -3.90 3.35
N ASP A 39 -11.98 -4.12 2.25
CA ASP A 39 -10.52 -4.21 2.25
C ASP A 39 -9.91 -2.98 2.91
N GLU A 40 -8.88 -3.23 3.71
CA GLU A 40 -8.19 -2.21 4.49
C GLU A 40 -6.80 -1.92 3.95
N GLY A 41 -6.47 -2.42 2.76
CA GLY A 41 -5.17 -2.27 2.14
C GLY A 41 -4.34 -3.55 2.19
N ASP A 42 -3.12 -3.47 1.70
CA ASP A 42 -2.24 -4.64 1.62
C ASP A 42 -1.28 -4.74 2.80
N VAL A 43 -0.70 -3.61 3.21
CA VAL A 43 0.27 -3.55 4.30
C VAL A 43 -0.05 -2.36 5.20
N VAL A 44 -0.01 -2.57 6.51
CA VAL A 44 -0.13 -1.48 7.48
C VAL A 44 1.23 -1.23 8.13
N ILE A 45 1.60 0.04 8.25
CA ILE A 45 2.74 0.49 9.03
C ILE A 45 2.18 1.14 10.29
N HIS A 46 2.34 0.49 11.43
CA HIS A 46 1.85 1.01 12.69
C HIS A 46 2.78 2.10 13.19
N ALA A 47 2.27 3.25 13.49
CA ALA A 47 2.97 4.39 14.08
C ALA A 47 4.15 4.93 13.24
N ASP A 48 4.30 6.22 13.28
CA ASP A 48 5.42 7.00 12.72
C ASP A 48 5.76 6.79 11.25
N PHE A 49 4.76 6.39 10.45
CA PHE A 49 4.92 6.47 9.01
C PHE A 49 4.64 7.91 8.58
N ILE A 50 5.68 8.71 8.46
CA ILE A 50 5.59 10.15 8.16
C ILE A 50 4.59 10.83 9.13
N GLY A 51 4.71 10.46 10.42
CA GLY A 51 3.85 11.01 11.48
C GLY A 51 2.48 10.36 11.64
N ASN A 52 2.16 9.32 10.85
CA ASN A 52 0.84 8.69 10.83
C ASN A 52 0.95 7.17 10.84
N ILE A 53 -0.22 6.51 10.84
CA ILE A 53 -0.30 5.10 10.50
C ILE A 53 -0.35 5.03 8.97
N GLY A 54 0.51 4.23 8.35
CA GLY A 54 0.52 4.08 6.90
C GLY A 54 -0.35 2.91 6.47
N ILE A 55 -1.27 3.14 5.53
CA ILE A 55 -2.00 2.08 4.84
C ILE A 55 -1.51 2.06 3.41
N LEU A 56 -0.87 0.96 3.04
CA LEU A 56 -0.20 0.83 1.75
C LEU A 56 -0.95 -0.10 0.82
N GLU A 57 -1.22 0.38 -0.38
CA GLU A 57 -1.66 -0.43 -1.50
C GLU A 57 -0.44 -0.78 -2.33
N CYS A 58 -0.18 -2.07 -2.53
CA CYS A 58 1.03 -2.54 -3.21
C CYS A 58 0.68 -2.91 -4.65
N LYS A 59 1.40 -2.34 -5.61
CA LYS A 59 1.19 -2.60 -7.03
C LYS A 59 2.49 -3.08 -7.67
N ALA A 60 2.42 -4.23 -8.34
CA ALA A 60 3.54 -4.80 -9.06
C ALA A 60 3.13 -4.99 -10.53
N PRO A 61 3.04 -3.88 -11.30
CA PRO A 61 2.55 -3.96 -12.68
C PRO A 61 3.51 -4.77 -13.55
N GLY A 62 2.95 -5.58 -14.42
CA GLY A 62 3.73 -6.33 -15.40
C GLY A 62 4.16 -5.47 -16.56
N ALA A 63 4.95 -6.08 -17.46
CA ALA A 63 5.41 -5.42 -18.68
C ALA A 63 4.23 -4.92 -19.50
N GLY A 64 4.31 -3.68 -19.96
CA GLY A 64 3.30 -3.08 -20.81
C GLY A 64 2.03 -2.65 -20.11
N ASN A 65 1.91 -2.86 -18.80
CA ASN A 65 0.76 -2.39 -18.05
C ASN A 65 0.92 -0.93 -17.68
N ALA A 66 -0.16 -0.17 -17.83
CA ALA A 66 -0.16 1.25 -17.52
C ALA A 66 -0.10 1.48 -16.01
N ILE A 67 0.47 2.61 -15.63
CA ILE A 67 0.47 3.11 -14.27
C ILE A 67 -0.78 3.97 -14.10
N ASP A 68 -1.64 3.60 -13.16
CA ASP A 68 -2.89 4.33 -12.89
C ASP A 68 -2.82 5.00 -11.52
N LEU A 69 -2.09 6.10 -11.44
CA LEU A 69 -1.90 6.79 -10.16
C LEU A 69 -3.23 7.27 -9.57
N SER A 70 -4.09 7.84 -10.39
CA SER A 70 -5.39 8.36 -9.92
C SER A 70 -6.26 7.25 -9.34
N GLY A 71 -6.39 6.15 -10.06
CA GLY A 71 -7.19 5.01 -9.59
C GLY A 71 -6.60 4.34 -8.37
N TRP A 72 -5.29 4.14 -8.37
CA TRP A 72 -4.62 3.47 -7.26
C TRP A 72 -4.60 4.31 -5.97
N THR A 73 -4.40 5.61 -6.08
CA THR A 73 -4.44 6.48 -4.89
C THR A 73 -5.86 6.56 -4.32
N LYS A 74 -6.87 6.57 -5.18
CA LYS A 74 -8.27 6.54 -4.75
C LYS A 74 -8.59 5.22 -4.03
N GLU A 75 -8.11 4.10 -4.56
CA GLU A 75 -8.26 2.79 -3.93
C GLU A 75 -7.63 2.80 -2.53
N ALA A 76 -6.41 3.32 -2.42
CA ALA A 76 -5.72 3.43 -1.14
C ALA A 76 -6.51 4.28 -0.14
N GLN A 77 -7.13 5.38 -0.59
CA GLN A 77 -7.96 6.23 0.26
C GLN A 77 -9.19 5.50 0.80
N VAL A 78 -9.87 4.74 -0.06
CA VAL A 78 -11.03 3.96 0.36
C VAL A 78 -10.62 2.92 1.40
N GLU A 79 -9.53 2.24 1.18
CA GLU A 79 -9.03 1.21 2.08
C GLU A 79 -8.58 1.78 3.42
N ALA A 80 -7.94 2.94 3.41
CA ALA A 80 -7.58 3.66 4.64
C ALA A 80 -8.82 4.06 5.43
N GLY A 81 -9.88 4.48 4.74
CA GLY A 81 -11.17 4.78 5.36
C GLY A 81 -11.78 3.56 6.03
N ASN A 82 -11.73 2.40 5.36
CA ASN A 82 -12.21 1.15 5.93
C ASN A 82 -11.41 0.75 7.18
N TYR A 83 -10.09 0.90 7.13
CA TYR A 83 -9.22 0.61 8.27
C TYR A 83 -9.57 1.50 9.47
N ALA A 84 -9.69 2.80 9.25
CA ALA A 84 -10.00 3.76 10.31
C ALA A 84 -11.38 3.47 10.92
N LYS A 85 -12.38 3.22 10.09
CA LYS A 85 -13.74 2.95 10.53
C LYS A 85 -13.81 1.69 11.38
N ALA A 86 -13.15 0.62 10.95
CA ALA A 86 -13.17 -0.65 11.67
C ALA A 86 -12.56 -0.54 13.08
N ARG A 87 -11.66 0.42 13.29
CA ARG A 87 -10.93 0.57 14.56
C ARG A 87 -11.31 1.83 15.35
N GLY A 88 -12.29 2.59 14.85
CA GLY A 88 -12.72 3.82 15.52
C GLY A 88 -11.63 4.89 15.57
N LEU A 89 -10.77 4.95 14.55
CA LEU A 89 -9.69 5.92 14.46
C LEU A 89 -10.11 7.09 13.58
N PRO A 90 -9.60 8.31 13.87
CA PRO A 90 -9.84 9.43 12.97
C PRO A 90 -9.09 9.19 11.65
N ILE A 91 -9.74 9.51 10.53
CA ILE A 91 -9.14 9.29 9.21
C ILE A 91 -7.85 10.11 9.05
N GLU A 92 -7.75 11.25 9.72
CA GLU A 92 -6.56 12.12 9.67
C GLU A 92 -5.32 11.46 10.25
N SER A 93 -5.49 10.41 11.06
CA SER A 93 -4.35 9.67 11.62
C SER A 93 -3.79 8.63 10.67
N ILE A 94 -4.42 8.43 9.52
CA ILE A 94 -4.04 7.41 8.54
C ILE A 94 -3.51 8.10 7.28
N LEU A 95 -2.34 7.67 6.81
CA LEU A 95 -1.81 8.13 5.52
C LEU A 95 -1.97 7.00 4.50
N PRO A 96 -2.90 7.16 3.54
CA PRO A 96 -3.00 6.21 2.43
C PRO A 96 -1.89 6.44 1.43
N ALA A 97 -1.25 5.38 0.98
CA ALA A 97 -0.18 5.48 -0.01
C ALA A 97 -0.16 4.26 -0.92
N VAL A 98 0.46 4.41 -2.07
CA VAL A 98 0.65 3.32 -3.03
C VAL A 98 2.14 3.04 -3.13
N VAL A 99 2.54 1.79 -2.99
CA VAL A 99 3.92 1.36 -3.23
C VAL A 99 3.94 0.65 -4.58
N ILE A 100 4.71 1.17 -5.52
CA ILE A 100 4.76 0.65 -6.88
C ILE A 100 6.13 0.04 -7.12
N LYS A 101 6.15 -1.23 -7.48
CA LYS A 101 7.40 -1.92 -7.77
C LYS A 101 8.07 -1.30 -9.01
N ALA A 102 9.35 -0.97 -8.88
CA ALA A 102 10.17 -0.59 -10.02
C ALA A 102 10.64 -1.89 -10.69
N ARG A 103 10.13 -2.15 -11.88
CA ARG A 103 10.33 -3.42 -12.56
C ARG A 103 11.81 -3.72 -12.77
N GLY A 104 12.21 -4.94 -12.40
CA GLY A 104 13.60 -5.38 -12.53
C GLY A 104 14.56 -4.77 -11.53
N LYS A 105 14.04 -4.03 -10.54
CA LYS A 105 14.85 -3.35 -9.52
C LYS A 105 14.63 -3.96 -8.14
N ALA A 106 15.54 -3.64 -7.24
CA ALA A 106 15.41 -4.04 -5.84
C ALA A 106 14.27 -3.29 -5.15
N ILE A 107 13.80 -3.84 -4.04
CA ILE A 107 12.69 -3.23 -3.28
C ILE A 107 12.96 -1.78 -2.87
N ALA A 108 14.22 -1.44 -2.58
CA ALA A 108 14.58 -0.08 -2.20
C ALA A 108 14.32 0.95 -3.31
N ASP A 109 14.19 0.50 -4.55
CA ASP A 109 13.92 1.36 -5.71
C ASP A 109 12.42 1.52 -5.99
N ALA A 110 11.56 0.88 -5.21
CA ALA A 110 10.11 1.03 -5.38
C ALA A 110 9.70 2.48 -5.12
N TYR A 111 8.59 2.86 -5.73
CA TYR A 111 8.05 4.23 -5.61
C TYR A 111 6.98 4.27 -4.53
N LEU A 112 7.04 5.31 -3.71
CA LEU A 112 5.99 5.59 -2.72
C LEU A 112 5.22 6.81 -3.21
N VAL A 113 3.92 6.65 -3.41
CA VAL A 113 3.07 7.71 -3.97
C VAL A 113 1.89 7.97 -3.05
N PHE A 114 1.67 9.22 -2.73
CA PHE A 114 0.47 9.66 -2.02
C PHE A 114 0.10 11.07 -2.49
N ARG A 115 -1.14 11.45 -2.23
CA ARG A 115 -1.61 12.79 -2.63
C ARG A 115 -1.14 13.83 -1.63
N LEU A 116 -0.87 15.03 -2.12
CA LEU A 116 -0.42 16.12 -1.24
C LEU A 116 -1.43 16.40 -0.12
N GLY A 117 -2.71 16.40 -0.44
CA GLY A 117 -3.76 16.65 0.55
C GLY A 117 -3.90 15.56 1.60
N ASP A 118 -3.36 14.36 1.37
CA ASP A 118 -3.37 13.29 2.37
C ASP A 118 -2.24 13.47 3.40
N LEU A 119 -1.18 14.19 3.04
CA LEU A 119 -0.06 14.44 3.95
C LEU A 119 -0.22 15.76 4.68
N PHE A 120 -0.72 16.78 4.01
CA PHE A 120 -0.90 18.11 4.57
C PHE A 120 -2.40 18.40 4.73
N ASP A 121 -2.82 18.71 5.95
CA ASP A 121 -4.20 19.10 6.21
C ASP A 121 -4.49 20.47 5.58
N ASP A 122 -5.59 20.54 4.86
CA ASP A 122 -6.07 21.79 4.27
C ASP A 122 -7.11 22.45 5.17
#